data_9f4b6aaf4b3a487f8cbe1e221541e687
#
_entry.id   9f4b6aaf4b3a487f8cbe1e221541e687
#
_cell.length_a   1.000
_cell.length_b   1.000
_cell.length_c   1.000
_cell.angle_alpha   90.00
_cell.angle_beta   90.00
_cell.angle_gamma   90.00
#
_symmetry.space_group_name_H-M   'P 1'
#
loop_
_entity.id
_entity.type
_entity.pdbx_description
1 polymer ?
#
loop_
_entity_poly.entity_id
_entity_poly.type
_entity_poly.pdbx_seq_one_letter_code
_entity_poly.pdbx_strand_id
1 'polypeptide(L)'
;NAEQSNRKAIISMILRNEKGTLSKVLSLVSVKQVNVLAINQTIPINGIANVALTLDISDLEISIQSLVGLIESMPMVEKADLVAVE
;
A
#
# COMPACT_ATOMS: atom_id res chain seq x y z
N ASN A 1 13.77 20.43 -4.98
CA ASN A 1 13.55 20.48 -6.41
C ASN A 1 12.28 19.74 -6.78
N ALA A 2 11.51 20.32 -7.70
CA ALA A 2 10.19 19.78 -8.06
C ALA A 2 10.26 18.35 -8.60
N GLU A 3 11.29 18.04 -9.38
CA GLU A 3 11.44 16.68 -9.93
C GLU A 3 11.64 15.66 -8.84
N GLN A 4 12.25 16.02 -7.74
CA GLN A 4 12.54 15.10 -6.65
C GLN A 4 11.30 14.79 -5.82
N SER A 5 10.27 15.62 -5.91
CA SER A 5 9.07 15.40 -5.13
C SER A 5 8.05 14.51 -5.82
N ASN A 6 8.31 14.10 -7.08
CA ASN A 6 7.37 13.27 -7.84
C ASN A 6 7.78 11.81 -7.80
N ARG A 7 7.77 11.23 -6.61
CA ARG A 7 8.14 9.83 -6.43
C ARG A 7 6.89 8.98 -6.28
N LYS A 8 6.88 7.85 -6.95
CA LYS A 8 5.77 6.90 -6.92
C LYS A 8 6.27 5.52 -6.56
N ALA A 9 5.43 4.76 -5.90
CA ALA A 9 5.71 3.37 -5.58
C ALA A 9 4.47 2.53 -5.83
N ILE A 10 4.68 1.28 -6.20
CA ILE A 10 3.60 0.31 -6.36
C ILE A 10 3.84 -0.80 -5.34
N ILE A 11 2.84 -1.03 -4.49
CA ILE A 11 2.89 -2.08 -3.49
C ILE A 11 1.80 -3.10 -3.82
N SER A 12 2.18 -4.36 -3.93
CA SER A 12 1.26 -5.46 -4.16
C SER A 12 0.99 -6.15 -2.83
N MET A 13 -0.28 -6.42 -2.54
CA MET A 13 -0.67 -7.02 -1.27
C MET A 13 -1.61 -8.19 -1.50
N ILE A 14 -1.52 -9.15 -0.59
CA ILE A 14 -2.50 -10.23 -0.49
C ILE A 14 -3.24 -10.00 0.82
N LEU A 15 -4.54 -9.77 0.72
CA LEU A 15 -5.38 -9.41 1.86
C LEU A 15 -6.44 -10.47 2.11
N ARG A 16 -6.74 -10.72 3.39
CA ARG A 16 -7.96 -11.43 3.73
C ARG A 16 -9.14 -10.51 3.45
N ASN A 17 -10.15 -11.07 2.79
CA ASN A 17 -11.33 -10.29 2.43
C ASN A 17 -12.28 -10.21 3.62
N GLU A 18 -11.96 -9.34 4.57
CA GLU A 18 -12.79 -9.06 5.72
C GLU A 18 -13.24 -7.61 5.66
N LYS A 19 -14.35 -7.31 6.32
CA LYS A 19 -14.84 -5.94 6.34
C LYS A 19 -13.79 -5.00 6.89
N GLY A 20 -13.55 -3.92 6.17
CA GLY A 20 -12.67 -2.86 6.63
C GLY A 20 -11.18 -3.12 6.43
N THR A 21 -10.79 -4.26 5.84
CA THR A 21 -9.37 -4.55 5.64
C THR A 21 -8.69 -3.48 4.80
N LEU A 22 -9.21 -3.22 3.61
CA LEU A 22 -8.61 -2.22 2.73
C LEU A 22 -8.66 -0.83 3.35
N SER A 23 -9.76 -0.50 4.01
CA SER A 23 -9.90 0.79 4.67
C SER A 23 -8.83 1.00 5.74
N LYS A 24 -8.50 -0.05 6.49
CA LYS A 24 -7.44 0.03 7.52
C LYS A 24 -6.08 0.23 6.90
N VAL A 25 -5.79 -0.45 5.80
CA VAL A 25 -4.52 -0.25 5.08
C VAL A 25 -4.43 1.18 4.56
N LEU A 26 -5.49 1.69 3.96
CA LEU A 26 -5.51 3.05 3.45
C LEU A 26 -5.34 4.08 4.56
N SER A 27 -5.92 3.84 5.73
CA SER A 27 -5.74 4.73 6.89
C SER A 27 -4.28 4.75 7.34
N LEU A 28 -3.62 3.61 7.36
CA LEU A 28 -2.21 3.54 7.73
C LEU A 28 -1.35 4.37 6.78
N VAL A 29 -1.52 4.19 5.47
CA VAL A 29 -0.69 4.94 4.52
C VAL A 29 -1.00 6.43 4.57
N SER A 30 -2.25 6.80 4.81
CA SER A 30 -2.63 8.20 4.92
C SER A 30 -1.93 8.89 6.08
N VAL A 31 -1.82 8.23 7.22
CA VAL A 31 -1.13 8.77 8.40
C VAL A 31 0.35 9.00 8.11
N LYS A 32 0.93 8.25 7.19
CA LYS A 32 2.35 8.35 6.83
C LYS A 32 2.61 9.36 5.71
N GLN A 33 1.66 10.25 5.41
CA GLN A 33 1.82 11.30 4.41
C GLN A 33 1.93 10.75 2.99
N VAL A 34 1.23 9.66 2.73
CA VAL A 34 1.22 9.03 1.42
C VAL A 34 -0.13 9.27 0.75
N ASN A 35 -0.10 9.70 -0.50
CA ASN A 35 -1.31 9.90 -1.28
C ASN A 35 -1.54 8.68 -2.18
N VAL A 36 -2.73 8.10 -2.11
CA VAL A 36 -3.07 6.95 -2.94
C VAL A 36 -3.54 7.44 -4.30
N LEU A 37 -2.83 7.05 -5.34
CA LEU A 37 -3.12 7.47 -6.72
C LEU A 37 -4.02 6.48 -7.44
N ALA A 38 -3.88 5.21 -7.15
CA ALA A 38 -4.70 4.17 -7.79
C ALA A 38 -4.78 2.95 -6.91
N ILE A 39 -5.89 2.25 -7.02
CA ILE A 39 -6.14 0.99 -6.32
C ILE A 39 -6.66 0.00 -7.36
N ASN A 40 -6.00 -1.14 -7.47
CA ASN A 40 -6.45 -2.22 -8.33
C ASN A 40 -6.66 -3.46 -7.47
N GLN A 41 -7.88 -3.93 -7.42
CA GLN A 41 -8.24 -5.06 -6.57
C GLN A 41 -8.92 -6.14 -7.41
N THR A 42 -8.50 -7.38 -7.21
CA THR A 42 -9.17 -8.52 -7.84
C THR A 42 -10.42 -8.88 -7.06
N ILE A 43 -11.33 -9.60 -7.73
CA ILE A 43 -12.49 -10.17 -7.07
C ILE A 43 -12.00 -11.21 -6.07
N PRO A 44 -12.46 -11.18 -4.81
CA PRO A 44 -12.00 -12.13 -3.80
C PRO A 44 -12.34 -13.58 -4.19
N ILE A 45 -11.37 -14.46 -3.98
CA ILE A 45 -11.52 -15.90 -4.20
C ILE A 45 -11.06 -16.59 -2.93
N ASN A 46 -11.93 -17.43 -2.38
CA ASN A 46 -11.65 -18.16 -1.13
C ASN A 46 -11.24 -17.22 0.01
N GLY A 47 -11.88 -16.05 0.06
CA GLY A 47 -11.61 -15.08 1.12
C GLY A 47 -10.30 -14.30 0.97
N ILE A 48 -9.66 -14.38 -0.18
CA ILE A 48 -8.38 -13.73 -0.46
C ILE A 48 -8.55 -12.77 -1.63
N ALA A 49 -8.03 -11.55 -1.49
CA ALA A 49 -8.00 -10.58 -2.57
C ALA A 49 -6.56 -10.12 -2.80
N ASN A 50 -6.23 -9.87 -4.06
CA ASN A 50 -4.97 -9.24 -4.42
C ASN A 50 -5.23 -7.77 -4.69
N VAL A 51 -4.42 -6.90 -4.10
CA VAL A 51 -4.57 -5.45 -4.23
C VAL A 51 -3.22 -4.85 -4.60
N ALA A 52 -3.22 -4.00 -5.62
CA ALA A 52 -2.05 -3.22 -5.96
C ALA A 52 -2.36 -1.75 -5.69
N LEU A 53 -1.52 -1.12 -4.89
CA LEU A 53 -1.63 0.31 -4.58
C LEU A 53 -0.54 1.06 -5.32
N THR A 54 -0.95 2.10 -6.05
CA THR A 54 0.00 3.06 -6.60
C THR A 54 -0.04 4.29 -5.70
N LEU A 55 1.12 4.65 -5.18
CA LEU A 55 1.23 5.66 -4.14
C LEU A 55 2.16 6.79 -4.58
N ASP A 56 1.79 8.01 -4.20
CA ASP A 56 2.71 9.14 -4.27
C ASP A 56 3.43 9.19 -2.92
N ILE A 57 4.71 8.94 -2.93
CA ILE A 57 5.53 8.87 -1.72
C ILE A 57 6.47 10.08 -1.58
N SER A 58 6.16 11.17 -2.29
CA SER A 58 7.02 12.37 -2.28
C SER A 58 7.23 12.92 -0.87
N ASP A 59 6.22 12.83 -0.02
CA ASP A 59 6.28 13.38 1.34
C ASP A 59 6.50 12.31 2.42
N LEU A 60 6.79 11.08 2.00
CA LEU A 60 7.04 9.98 2.92
C LEU A 60 8.34 10.22 3.67
N GLU A 61 8.29 10.18 4.99
CA GLU A 61 9.45 10.47 5.83
C GLU A 61 10.22 9.23 6.28
N ILE A 62 9.63 8.06 6.12
CA ILE A 62 10.32 6.79 6.41
C ILE A 62 10.69 6.13 5.09
N SER A 63 11.53 5.09 5.15
CA SER A 63 11.86 4.36 3.93
C SER A 63 10.64 3.62 3.40
N ILE A 64 10.60 3.41 2.08
CA ILE A 64 9.49 2.66 1.49
C ILE A 64 9.45 1.22 2.03
N GLN A 65 10.61 0.62 2.30
CA GLN A 65 10.65 -0.72 2.90
C GLN A 65 10.05 -0.72 4.30
N SER A 66 10.25 0.35 5.07
CA SER A 66 9.62 0.47 6.38
C SER A 66 8.10 0.56 6.26
N LEU A 67 7.61 1.30 5.27
CA LEU A 67 6.17 1.38 5.02
C LEU A 67 5.59 0.01 4.67
N VAL A 68 6.26 -0.70 3.76
CA VAL A 68 5.84 -2.06 3.38
C VAL A 68 5.80 -2.97 4.61
N GLY A 69 6.81 -2.88 5.47
CA GLY A 69 6.86 -3.66 6.70
C GLY A 69 5.71 -3.35 7.65
N LEU A 70 5.33 -2.07 7.76
CA LEU A 70 4.19 -1.68 8.59
C LEU A 70 2.89 -2.26 8.04
N ILE A 71 2.71 -2.20 6.73
CA ILE A 71 1.54 -2.78 6.09
C ILE A 71 1.50 -4.29 6.34
N GLU A 72 2.62 -4.96 6.13
CA GLU A 72 2.69 -6.41 6.28
C GLU A 72 2.45 -6.87 7.72
N SER A 73 2.70 -6.00 8.69
CA SER A 73 2.48 -6.32 10.09
C SER A 73 1.00 -6.31 10.50
N MET A 74 0.12 -5.81 9.63
CA MET A 74 -1.31 -5.77 9.93
C MET A 74 -1.90 -7.17 9.86
N PRO A 75 -2.78 -7.55 10.82
CA PRO A 75 -3.26 -8.94 10.91
C PRO A 75 -3.95 -9.48 9.65
N MET A 76 -4.63 -8.61 8.90
CA MET A 76 -5.38 -9.04 7.72
C MET A 76 -4.53 -9.04 6.45
N VAL A 77 -3.29 -8.60 6.53
CA VAL A 77 -2.39 -8.58 5.38
C VAL A 77 -1.56 -9.86 5.43
N GLU A 78 -1.79 -10.73 4.45
CA GLU A 78 -1.04 -11.98 4.35
C GLU A 78 0.36 -11.74 3.82
N LYS A 79 0.49 -10.78 2.91
CA LYS A 79 1.77 -10.47 2.29
C LYS A 79 1.72 -9.06 1.70
N ALA A 80 2.84 -8.35 1.73
CA ALA A 80 3.00 -7.08 1.05
C ALA A 80 4.39 -7.03 0.43
N ASP A 81 4.45 -6.62 -0.83
CA ASP A 81 5.70 -6.54 -1.59
C ASP A 81 5.81 -5.22 -2.32
N LEU A 82 6.99 -4.65 -2.32
CA LEU A 82 7.29 -3.49 -3.16
C LEU A 82 7.56 -3.99 -4.57
N VAL A 83 6.74 -3.52 -5.52
CA VAL A 83 6.85 -3.96 -6.91
C VAL A 83 7.74 -3.02 -7.72
N ALA A 84 7.59 -1.73 -7.51
CA ALA A 84 8.34 -0.74 -8.27
C ALA A 84 8.42 0.59 -7.51
N VAL A 85 9.49 1.32 -7.75
CA VAL A 85 9.66 2.70 -7.31
C VAL A 85 10.14 3.50 -8.51
N GLU A 86 9.47 4.61 -8.77
CA GLU A 86 9.88 5.51 -9.85
C GLU A 86 10.50 6.78 -9.29
#